data_9356f0f7de10b27a0404bd8822c1b569
#
_entry.id   9356f0f7de10b27a0404bd8822c1b569
#
_cell.length_a   1.000
_cell.length_b   1.000
_cell.length_c   1.000
_cell.angle_alpha   90.00
_cell.angle_beta   90.00
_cell.angle_gamma   90.00
#
_symmetry.space_group_name_H-M   'P 1'
#
loop_
_entity.id
_entity.type
_entity.pdbx_description
1 polymer ?
#
loop_
_entity_poly.entity_id
_entity_poly.type
_entity_poly.pdbx_seq_one_letter_code
_entity_poly.pdbx_strand_id
1 'polypeptide(L)'
;MKKLFAFCAMMLAVINLSAQSTARKFVLKNSADGKSELTCYLPQNPTGRAVVDCPGGGYSHLAMDHEGHQWAEFFNKQGVAFFVLKYRMPNGNRNIPLGDAYQAIRTVRDSASVWHINPQDVGIMGFSAGGHLASS
;
A
#
# COMPACT_ATOMS: atom_id res chain seq x y z
N MET A 1 63.52 -9.31 -30.88
CA MET A 1 62.39 -8.36 -30.82
C MET A 1 61.25 -9.03 -30.09
N LYS A 2 61.03 -8.60 -28.87
CA LYS A 2 59.95 -9.13 -28.03
C LYS A 2 58.67 -8.30 -28.29
N LYS A 3 57.65 -8.91 -28.89
CA LYS A 3 56.34 -8.28 -29.05
C LYS A 3 55.59 -8.39 -27.72
N LEU A 4 55.37 -7.25 -27.08
CA LEU A 4 54.58 -7.11 -25.88
C LEU A 4 53.09 -7.10 -26.29
N PHE A 5 52.36 -8.17 -26.02
CA PHE A 5 50.92 -8.18 -26.16
C PHE A 5 50.32 -7.52 -24.90
N ALA A 6 49.86 -6.32 -25.04
CA ALA A 6 49.03 -5.65 -24.03
C ALA A 6 47.63 -6.27 -24.08
N PHE A 7 47.31 -7.10 -23.11
CA PHE A 7 45.95 -7.61 -22.89
C PHE A 7 45.16 -6.50 -22.16
N CYS A 8 44.39 -5.74 -22.93
CA CYS A 8 43.48 -4.77 -22.37
C CYS A 8 42.24 -5.52 -21.80
N ALA A 9 42.28 -5.84 -20.51
CA ALA A 9 41.13 -6.40 -19.80
C ALA A 9 40.10 -5.28 -19.62
N MET A 10 39.12 -5.24 -20.50
CA MET A 10 37.95 -4.36 -20.40
C MET A 10 37.07 -4.94 -19.34
N MET A 11 37.21 -4.47 -18.09
CA MET A 11 36.26 -4.73 -17.03
C MET A 11 34.93 -4.01 -17.38
N LEU A 12 33.97 -4.76 -17.90
CA LEU A 12 32.59 -4.32 -17.93
C LEU A 12 32.11 -4.25 -16.48
N ALA A 13 32.14 -3.07 -15.90
CA ALA A 13 31.39 -2.78 -14.67
C ALA A 13 29.91 -2.84 -15.02
N VAL A 14 29.28 -3.95 -14.71
CA VAL A 14 27.82 -4.07 -14.72
C VAL A 14 27.34 -3.20 -13.55
N ILE A 15 27.00 -1.94 -13.87
CA ILE A 15 26.30 -1.08 -12.93
C ILE A 15 24.90 -1.66 -12.81
N ASN A 16 24.67 -2.48 -11.77
CA ASN A 16 23.34 -2.83 -11.33
C ASN A 16 22.68 -1.55 -10.81
N LEU A 17 22.06 -0.81 -11.70
CA LEU A 17 21.17 0.28 -11.36
C LEU A 17 19.87 -0.37 -10.86
N SER A 18 19.89 -0.90 -9.64
CA SER A 18 18.67 -1.19 -8.92
C SER A 18 17.97 0.15 -8.74
N ALA A 19 16.91 0.38 -9.49
CA ALA A 19 16.05 1.53 -9.28
C ALA A 19 15.55 1.46 -7.83
N GLN A 20 16.16 2.23 -6.92
CA GLN A 20 15.70 2.35 -5.56
C GLN A 20 14.29 2.92 -5.62
N SER A 21 13.31 2.10 -5.23
CA SER A 21 11.95 2.56 -5.06
C SER A 21 11.95 3.68 -4.03
N THR A 22 11.51 4.87 -4.41
CA THR A 22 11.33 5.96 -3.45
C THR A 22 10.02 5.77 -2.71
N ALA A 23 10.02 6.00 -1.39
CA ALA A 23 8.79 6.01 -0.61
C ALA A 23 7.79 7.02 -1.22
N ARG A 24 6.55 6.59 -1.44
CA ARG A 24 5.53 7.41 -2.10
C ARG A 24 4.26 7.45 -1.29
N LYS A 25 3.65 8.64 -1.22
CA LYS A 25 2.32 8.86 -0.68
C LYS A 25 1.43 9.51 -1.73
N PHE A 26 0.23 8.96 -1.94
CA PHE A 26 -0.78 9.53 -2.83
C PHE A 26 -2.17 9.04 -2.44
N VAL A 27 -3.21 9.67 -2.98
CA VAL A 27 -4.62 9.34 -2.70
C VAL A 27 -5.32 8.92 -3.98
N LEU A 28 -6.10 7.85 -3.90
CA LEU A 28 -6.95 7.35 -4.97
C LEU A 28 -8.43 7.48 -4.59
N LYS A 29 -9.28 7.76 -5.56
CA LYS A 29 -10.71 7.56 -5.40
C LYS A 29 -11.00 6.07 -5.27
N ASN A 30 -11.78 5.70 -4.25
CA ASN A 30 -12.15 4.32 -3.98
C ASN A 30 -13.63 4.04 -4.33
N SER A 31 -14.45 5.07 -4.47
CA SER A 31 -15.83 4.97 -4.95
C SER A 31 -16.08 5.88 -6.13
N ALA A 32 -17.09 5.56 -6.95
CA ALA A 32 -17.43 6.33 -8.13
C ALA A 32 -17.81 7.77 -7.82
N ASP A 33 -18.48 8.00 -6.68
CA ASP A 33 -18.86 9.34 -6.19
C ASP A 33 -17.70 10.10 -5.55
N GLY A 34 -16.51 9.48 -5.40
CA GLY A 34 -15.33 10.06 -4.80
C GLY A 34 -15.41 10.30 -3.29
N LYS A 35 -16.45 9.81 -2.60
CA LYS A 35 -16.60 9.96 -1.15
C LYS A 35 -15.80 8.95 -0.34
N SER A 36 -15.47 7.79 -0.94
CA SER A 36 -14.49 6.86 -0.41
C SER A 36 -13.15 7.10 -1.08
N GLU A 37 -12.08 7.11 -0.28
CA GLU A 37 -10.71 7.38 -0.71
C GLU A 37 -9.77 6.35 -0.11
N LEU A 38 -8.72 6.03 -0.85
CA LEU A 38 -7.63 5.15 -0.40
C LEU A 38 -6.32 5.94 -0.39
N THR A 39 -5.80 6.25 0.80
CA THR A 39 -4.48 6.86 0.92
C THR A 39 -3.43 5.78 0.91
N CYS A 40 -2.54 5.84 -0.06
CA CYS A 40 -1.52 4.84 -0.33
C CYS A 40 -0.17 5.31 0.22
N TYR A 41 0.48 4.46 1.02
CA TYR A 41 1.82 4.65 1.55
C TYR A 41 2.70 3.48 1.09
N LEU A 42 3.49 3.72 0.04
CA LEU A 42 4.38 2.70 -0.50
C LEU A 42 5.78 2.83 0.11
N PRO A 43 6.35 1.72 0.63
CA PRO A 43 7.66 1.75 1.27
C PRO A 43 8.78 1.93 0.25
N GLN A 44 9.92 2.47 0.72
CA GLN A 44 11.13 2.57 -0.10
C GLN A 44 11.72 1.20 -0.45
N ASN A 45 11.66 0.25 0.49
CA ASN A 45 12.19 -1.10 0.33
C ASN A 45 11.05 -2.12 0.51
N PRO A 46 10.25 -2.38 -0.54
CA PRO A 46 9.07 -3.25 -0.42
C PRO A 46 9.44 -4.71 -0.20
N THR A 47 8.71 -5.37 0.71
CA THR A 47 8.79 -6.83 0.93
C THR A 47 7.80 -7.63 0.09
N GLY A 48 6.89 -6.93 -0.61
CA GLY A 48 5.74 -7.54 -1.29
C GLY A 48 4.48 -7.62 -0.44
N ARG A 49 4.56 -7.33 0.85
CA ARG A 49 3.42 -7.35 1.77
C ARG A 49 2.68 -6.03 1.77
N ALA A 50 1.35 -6.11 1.94
CA ALA A 50 0.47 -4.95 1.98
C ALA A 50 -0.64 -5.12 3.01
N VAL A 51 -1.07 -4.02 3.61
CA VAL A 51 -2.18 -3.98 4.56
C VAL A 51 -3.10 -2.82 4.23
N VAL A 52 -4.39 -3.10 4.10
CA VAL A 52 -5.46 -2.10 4.07
C VAL A 52 -5.96 -1.90 5.50
N ASP A 53 -5.96 -0.66 5.95
CA ASP A 53 -6.40 -0.27 7.29
C ASP A 53 -7.73 0.45 7.24
N CYS A 54 -8.64 0.03 8.12
CA CYS A 54 -9.96 0.62 8.33
C CYS A 54 -9.99 1.32 9.69
N PRO A 55 -9.89 2.67 9.76
CA PRO A 55 -10.00 3.39 11.02
C PRO A 55 -11.34 3.19 11.69
N GLY A 56 -11.37 3.30 13.03
CA GLY A 56 -12.60 3.26 13.79
C GLY A 56 -13.34 4.61 13.85
N GLY A 57 -14.42 4.65 14.58
CA GLY A 57 -15.25 5.84 14.78
C GLY A 57 -16.73 5.54 14.91
N GLY A 58 -17.11 4.31 15.34
CA GLY A 58 -18.48 3.92 15.64
C GLY A 58 -19.43 3.98 14.45
N TYR A 59 -18.93 3.94 13.21
CA TYR A 59 -19.69 4.16 11.99
C TYR A 59 -20.39 5.54 11.90
N SER A 60 -19.90 6.52 12.64
CA SER A 60 -20.38 7.90 12.61
C SER A 60 -19.34 8.88 12.10
N HIS A 61 -18.07 8.58 12.27
CA HIS A 61 -16.90 9.32 11.78
C HIS A 61 -15.73 8.36 11.60
N LEU A 62 -14.57 8.87 11.19
CA LEU A 62 -13.34 8.09 11.04
C LEU A 62 -12.18 8.77 11.79
N ALA A 63 -11.51 8.01 12.65
CA ALA A 63 -10.31 8.42 13.37
C ALA A 63 -9.08 8.31 12.44
N MET A 64 -9.07 9.07 11.34
CA MET A 64 -8.11 8.92 10.24
C MET A 64 -6.66 9.11 10.65
N ASP A 65 -6.38 9.92 11.68
CA ASP A 65 -5.01 10.21 12.09
C ASP A 65 -4.43 9.10 12.96
N HIS A 66 -4.94 8.93 14.19
CA HIS A 66 -4.34 8.01 15.19
C HIS A 66 -4.69 6.53 14.97
N GLU A 67 -5.76 6.24 14.24
CA GLU A 67 -6.13 4.87 13.83
C GLU A 67 -5.94 4.64 12.32
N GLY A 68 -5.19 5.50 11.66
CA GLY A 68 -4.93 5.46 10.23
C GLY A 68 -3.53 5.94 9.87
N HIS A 69 -3.42 7.21 9.47
CA HIS A 69 -2.21 7.77 8.87
C HIS A 69 -0.95 7.63 9.74
N GLN A 70 -1.06 7.70 11.08
CA GLN A 70 0.08 7.60 11.99
C GLN A 70 0.74 6.21 11.98
N TRP A 71 0.05 5.17 11.52
CA TRP A 71 0.60 3.82 11.41
C TRP A 71 1.45 3.60 10.17
N ALA A 72 1.36 4.48 9.18
CA ALA A 72 2.03 4.31 7.90
C ALA A 72 3.55 4.20 8.03
N GLU A 73 4.17 5.01 8.87
CA GLU A 73 5.62 4.97 9.10
C GLU A 73 6.06 3.64 9.70
N PHE A 74 5.32 3.11 10.68
CA PHE A 74 5.61 1.83 11.32
C PHE A 74 5.64 0.68 10.29
N PHE A 75 4.62 0.61 9.43
CA PHE A 75 4.55 -0.42 8.40
C PHE A 75 5.59 -0.22 7.29
N ASN A 76 5.76 1.00 6.80
CA ASN A 76 6.70 1.30 5.73
C ASN A 76 8.17 1.05 6.13
N LYS A 77 8.55 1.28 7.38
CA LYS A 77 9.88 0.92 7.89
C LYS A 77 10.17 -0.57 7.83
N GLN A 78 9.13 -1.40 7.88
CA GLN A 78 9.22 -2.86 7.74
C GLN A 78 9.06 -3.34 6.29
N GLY A 79 8.98 -2.42 5.34
CA GLY A 79 8.80 -2.73 3.92
C GLY A 79 7.38 -3.18 3.55
N VAL A 80 6.41 -2.92 4.42
CA VAL A 80 4.99 -3.23 4.18
C VAL A 80 4.28 -2.00 3.58
N ALA A 81 3.64 -2.17 2.44
CA ALA A 81 2.78 -1.14 1.86
C ALA A 81 1.53 -0.97 2.75
N PHE A 82 1.19 0.27 3.06
CA PHE A 82 0.10 0.59 3.98
C PHE A 82 -0.92 1.49 3.31
N PHE A 83 -2.20 1.13 3.45
CA PHE A 83 -3.30 1.79 2.76
C PHE A 83 -4.36 2.17 3.78
N VAL A 84 -4.64 3.47 3.93
CA VAL A 84 -5.69 3.94 4.85
C VAL A 84 -6.97 4.17 4.05
N LEU A 85 -8.01 3.41 4.40
CA LEU A 85 -9.31 3.49 3.75
C LEU A 85 -10.22 4.47 4.47
N LYS A 86 -10.56 5.56 3.78
CA LYS A 86 -11.66 6.44 4.16
C LYS A 86 -12.95 5.85 3.58
N TYR A 87 -13.57 4.94 4.33
CA TYR A 87 -14.81 4.31 3.91
C TYR A 87 -16.03 5.17 4.22
N ARG A 88 -17.08 5.02 3.41
CA ARG A 88 -18.35 5.72 3.61
C ARG A 88 -19.12 5.13 4.78
N MET A 89 -19.88 6.00 5.47
CA MET A 89 -20.75 5.56 6.57
C MET A 89 -21.92 4.72 6.04
N PRO A 90 -22.36 3.72 6.79
CA PRO A 90 -23.39 2.79 6.35
C PRO A 90 -24.77 3.45 6.20
N ASN A 91 -25.14 4.40 7.04
CA ASN A 91 -26.45 5.04 7.03
C ASN A 91 -27.60 4.03 6.90
N GLY A 92 -27.54 2.94 7.69
CA GLY A 92 -28.49 1.84 7.64
C GLY A 92 -28.24 0.76 6.57
N ASN A 93 -27.23 0.94 5.71
CA ASN A 93 -26.86 -0.03 4.69
C ASN A 93 -25.38 -0.46 4.85
N ARG A 94 -25.17 -1.60 5.50
CA ARG A 94 -23.82 -2.17 5.72
C ARG A 94 -23.04 -2.46 4.44
N ASN A 95 -23.71 -2.63 3.31
CA ASN A 95 -23.04 -2.92 2.05
C ASN A 95 -22.25 -1.72 1.49
N ILE A 96 -22.51 -0.50 1.98
CA ILE A 96 -21.78 0.70 1.56
C ILE A 96 -20.32 0.62 2.01
N PRO A 97 -20.00 0.58 3.32
CA PRO A 97 -18.61 0.47 3.77
C PRO A 97 -17.97 -0.87 3.39
N LEU A 98 -18.74 -1.96 3.35
CA LEU A 98 -18.25 -3.27 2.93
C LEU A 98 -17.80 -3.25 1.47
N GLY A 99 -18.58 -2.63 0.58
CA GLY A 99 -18.21 -2.42 -0.81
C GLY A 99 -16.93 -1.59 -0.96
N ASP A 100 -16.75 -0.57 -0.12
CA ASP A 100 -15.53 0.24 -0.10
C ASP A 100 -14.30 -0.58 0.32
N ALA A 101 -14.44 -1.46 1.31
CA ALA A 101 -13.36 -2.34 1.76
C ALA A 101 -12.97 -3.35 0.66
N TYR A 102 -13.94 -3.99 0.01
CA TYR A 102 -13.68 -4.87 -1.13
C TYR A 102 -13.01 -4.15 -2.29
N GLN A 103 -13.45 -2.93 -2.61
CA GLN A 103 -12.84 -2.13 -3.68
C GLN A 103 -11.40 -1.77 -3.35
N ALA A 104 -11.09 -1.42 -2.10
CA ALA A 104 -9.73 -1.11 -1.67
C ALA A 104 -8.79 -2.32 -1.86
N ILE A 105 -9.20 -3.51 -1.38
CA ILE A 105 -8.42 -4.74 -1.56
C ILE A 105 -8.21 -5.05 -3.05
N ARG A 106 -9.25 -4.91 -3.86
CA ARG A 106 -9.18 -5.13 -5.31
C ARG A 106 -8.20 -4.16 -5.97
N THR A 107 -8.27 -2.87 -5.65
CA THR A 107 -7.35 -1.86 -6.17
C THR A 107 -5.90 -2.19 -5.84
N VAL A 108 -5.60 -2.63 -4.61
CA VAL A 108 -4.25 -3.03 -4.21
C VAL A 108 -3.78 -4.25 -5.00
N ARG A 109 -4.62 -5.26 -5.16
CA ARG A 109 -4.29 -6.47 -5.94
C ARG A 109 -4.08 -6.19 -7.41
N ASP A 110 -4.95 -5.37 -8.03
CA ASP A 110 -4.86 -5.01 -9.44
C ASP A 110 -3.61 -4.16 -9.73
N SER A 111 -3.14 -3.38 -8.76
CA SER A 111 -1.94 -2.55 -8.86
C SER A 111 -0.67 -3.23 -8.34
N ALA A 112 -0.74 -4.48 -7.94
CA ALA A 112 0.31 -5.17 -7.20
C ALA A 112 1.66 -5.17 -7.94
N SER A 113 1.68 -5.44 -9.24
CA SER A 113 2.92 -5.46 -10.03
C SER A 113 3.60 -4.08 -10.09
N VAL A 114 2.82 -3.00 -10.22
CA VAL A 114 3.32 -1.62 -10.29
C VAL A 114 3.84 -1.14 -8.93
N TRP A 115 3.24 -1.63 -7.84
CA TRP A 115 3.58 -1.23 -6.47
C TRP A 115 4.54 -2.20 -5.78
N HIS A 116 5.06 -3.19 -6.50
CA HIS A 116 5.95 -4.23 -5.95
C HIS A 116 5.32 -5.00 -4.78
N ILE A 117 4.04 -5.33 -4.90
CA ILE A 117 3.26 -6.10 -3.94
C ILE A 117 3.01 -7.50 -4.52
N ASN A 118 3.09 -8.53 -3.67
CA ASN A 118 2.57 -9.83 -4.00
C ASN A 118 1.04 -9.83 -3.77
N PRO A 119 0.20 -10.04 -4.78
CA PRO A 119 -1.26 -9.99 -4.63
C PRO A 119 -1.82 -11.05 -3.66
N GLN A 120 -1.04 -12.08 -3.31
CA GLN A 120 -1.40 -13.09 -2.31
C GLN A 120 -1.09 -12.62 -0.87
N ASP A 121 -0.27 -11.60 -0.69
CA ASP A 121 0.18 -11.09 0.61
C ASP A 121 -0.47 -9.72 0.95
N VAL A 122 -1.74 -9.59 0.63
CA VAL A 122 -2.56 -8.41 0.95
C VAL A 122 -3.52 -8.76 2.09
N GLY A 123 -3.30 -8.11 3.23
CA GLY A 123 -4.16 -8.23 4.40
C GLY A 123 -5.06 -7.01 4.60
N ILE A 124 -6.00 -7.15 5.52
CA ILE A 124 -6.84 -6.07 5.99
C ILE A 124 -6.83 -6.04 7.52
N MET A 125 -6.84 -4.86 8.09
CA MET A 125 -6.93 -4.63 9.52
C MET A 125 -7.90 -3.49 9.81
N GLY A 126 -8.21 -3.28 11.06
CA GLY A 126 -9.01 -2.14 11.46
C GLY A 126 -9.13 -1.99 12.96
N PHE A 127 -9.58 -0.83 13.37
CA PHE A 127 -9.76 -0.44 14.76
C PHE A 127 -11.25 -0.30 15.06
N SER A 128 -11.72 -0.86 16.21
CA SER A 128 -13.12 -0.71 16.66
C SER A 128 -14.12 -1.04 15.54
N ALA A 129 -14.97 -0.09 15.14
CA ALA A 129 -15.91 -0.28 14.02
C ALA A 129 -15.19 -0.64 12.70
N GLY A 130 -13.98 -0.13 12.46
CA GLY A 130 -13.15 -0.53 11.34
C GLY A 130 -12.65 -1.97 11.44
N GLY A 131 -12.38 -2.46 12.66
CA GLY A 131 -12.07 -3.87 12.91
C GLY A 131 -13.26 -4.78 12.62
N HIS A 132 -14.48 -4.35 13.00
CA HIS A 132 -15.72 -5.03 12.62
C HIS A 132 -15.86 -5.08 11.09
N LEU A 133 -15.63 -3.96 10.39
CA LEU A 133 -15.66 -3.92 8.92
C LEU A 133 -14.63 -4.87 8.31
N ALA A 134 -13.40 -4.87 8.81
CA ALA A 134 -12.30 -5.71 8.29
C ALA A 134 -12.55 -7.22 8.46
N SER A 135 -13.40 -7.61 9.42
CA SER A 135 -13.73 -9.01 9.73
C SER A 135 -15.08 -9.49 9.15
N SER A 136 -15.76 -8.64 8.38
CA SER A 136 -17.11 -8.92 7.82
C SER A 136 -17.12 -9.65 6.47
#